data_4354a552ca43f11cacbdb423ee695d09
#
_entry.id   4354a552ca43f11cacbdb423ee695d09
#
_cell.length_a   1.000
_cell.length_b   1.000
_cell.length_c   1.000
_cell.angle_alpha   90.00
_cell.angle_beta   90.00
_cell.angle_gamma   90.00
#
_symmetry.space_group_name_H-M   'P 1'
#
loop_
_entity.id
_entity.type
_entity.pdbx_description
1 polymer ?
#
loop_
_entity_poly.entity_id
_entity_poly.type
_entity_poly.pdbx_seq_one_letter_code
_entity_poly.pdbx_strand_id
1 'polypeptide(L)'
;MGYDVTIFEALHEAGGVLVYGIPEFRLPKSTVVAHEVENVKKLGVKIETNVVIGKSMTIDQLLEDEGFDAVFIGSGAGLPRFMGIPGENANEVFSANEYLTRSNLMKAFKDEYDTPIARFKKVAIVGGGNVAMDAARTALRLGA
;
A
#
# COMPACT_ATOMS: atom_id res chain seq x y z
N MET A 1 27.33 2.55 -6.86
CA MET A 1 28.20 1.95 -5.83
C MET A 1 28.59 0.52 -6.16
N GLY A 2 28.09 -0.06 -7.26
CA GLY A 2 28.53 -1.35 -7.77
C GLY A 2 27.93 -2.58 -7.08
N TYR A 3 26.79 -2.42 -6.42
CA TYR A 3 26.05 -3.55 -5.85
C TYR A 3 24.91 -3.96 -6.77
N ASP A 4 24.69 -5.26 -6.90
CA ASP A 4 23.47 -5.82 -7.49
C ASP A 4 22.36 -5.78 -6.43
N VAL A 5 21.23 -5.17 -6.79
CA VAL A 5 20.13 -4.92 -5.85
C VAL A 5 18.86 -5.57 -6.34
N THR A 6 18.20 -6.31 -5.45
CA THR A 6 16.84 -6.81 -5.66
C THR A 6 15.91 -6.28 -4.56
N ILE A 7 14.77 -5.73 -4.95
CA ILE A 7 13.71 -5.30 -4.03
C ILE A 7 12.60 -6.35 -4.07
N PHE A 8 12.26 -6.90 -2.91
CA PHE A 8 11.10 -7.77 -2.75
C PHE A 8 9.94 -6.96 -2.17
N GLU A 9 8.84 -6.90 -2.90
CA GLU A 9 7.62 -6.18 -2.54
C GLU A 9 6.49 -7.18 -2.29
N ALA A 10 5.82 -7.05 -1.16
CA ALA A 10 4.72 -7.95 -0.79
C ALA A 10 3.48 -7.76 -1.67
N LEU A 11 3.24 -6.55 -2.15
CA LEU A 11 2.08 -6.21 -2.98
C LEU A 11 2.34 -6.51 -4.46
N HIS A 12 1.29 -6.48 -5.26
CA HIS A 12 1.38 -6.72 -6.70
C HIS A 12 1.87 -5.50 -7.50
N GLU A 13 1.93 -4.33 -6.88
CA GLU A 13 2.49 -3.11 -7.46
C GLU A 13 3.56 -2.54 -6.51
N ALA A 14 4.70 -2.13 -7.08
CA ALA A 14 5.78 -1.50 -6.32
C ALA A 14 5.43 -0.04 -5.98
N GLY A 15 5.88 0.42 -4.81
CA GLY A 15 5.69 1.80 -4.36
C GLY A 15 5.07 1.95 -2.97
N GLY A 16 4.66 0.86 -2.34
CA GLY A 16 4.18 0.85 -0.96
C GLY A 16 3.05 1.86 -0.73
N VAL A 17 3.18 2.68 0.31
CA VAL A 17 2.16 3.69 0.68
C VAL A 17 1.86 4.69 -0.44
N LEU A 18 2.78 4.96 -1.33
CA LEU A 18 2.55 5.83 -2.49
C LEU A 18 1.46 5.26 -3.40
N VAL A 19 1.32 3.94 -3.44
CA VAL A 19 0.34 3.24 -4.28
C VAL A 19 -0.92 2.89 -3.49
N TYR A 20 -0.80 2.24 -2.33
CA TYR A 20 -1.98 1.79 -1.59
C TYR A 20 -2.63 2.88 -0.74
N GLY A 21 -1.86 3.84 -0.19
CA GLY A 21 -2.35 4.77 0.83
C GLY A 21 -2.68 6.16 0.31
N ILE A 22 -1.85 6.75 -0.56
CA ILE A 22 -2.06 8.10 -1.07
C ILE A 22 -3.05 8.05 -2.24
N PRO A 23 -4.16 8.83 -2.21
CA PRO A 23 -5.14 8.81 -3.28
C PRO A 23 -4.61 9.33 -4.62
N GLU A 24 -5.19 8.83 -5.73
CA GLU A 24 -4.86 9.21 -7.10
C GLU A 24 -4.94 10.73 -7.33
N PHE A 25 -5.91 11.40 -6.72
CA PHE A 25 -6.09 12.85 -6.85
C PHE A 25 -5.01 13.69 -6.14
N ARG A 26 -4.16 13.06 -5.32
CA ARG A 26 -2.99 13.69 -4.69
C ARG A 26 -1.69 13.29 -5.35
N LEU A 27 -1.58 12.03 -5.71
CA LEU A 27 -0.37 11.46 -6.30
C LEU A 27 -0.77 10.49 -7.41
N PRO A 28 -0.77 10.92 -8.67
CA PRO A 28 -1.07 10.06 -9.81
C PRO A 28 -0.10 8.88 -9.91
N LYS A 29 -0.64 7.66 -9.97
CA LYS A 29 0.18 6.43 -9.93
C LYS A 29 0.88 6.19 -11.26
N SER A 30 0.12 6.29 -12.36
CA SER A 30 0.62 5.97 -13.70
C SER A 30 1.67 6.93 -14.21
N THR A 31 1.61 8.20 -13.84
CA THR A 31 2.51 9.24 -14.34
C THR A 31 3.66 9.58 -13.40
N VAL A 32 3.44 9.50 -12.08
CA VAL A 32 4.47 9.86 -11.09
C VAL A 32 5.12 8.63 -10.50
N VAL A 33 4.34 7.79 -9.80
CA VAL A 33 4.91 6.66 -9.06
C VAL A 33 5.53 5.63 -10.01
N ALA A 34 4.83 5.28 -11.10
CA ALA A 34 5.33 4.36 -12.09
C ALA A 34 6.62 4.86 -12.76
N HIS A 35 6.71 6.17 -13.01
CA HIS A 35 7.92 6.77 -13.59
C HIS A 35 9.12 6.66 -12.65
N GLU A 36 8.92 6.93 -11.35
CA GLU A 36 9.97 6.79 -10.34
C GLU A 36 10.41 5.33 -10.18
N VAL A 37 9.48 4.39 -10.18
CA VAL A 37 9.79 2.94 -10.16
C VAL A 37 10.63 2.55 -11.39
N GLU A 38 10.27 3.03 -12.57
CA GLU A 38 11.05 2.78 -13.79
C GLU A 38 12.44 3.43 -13.75
N ASN A 39 12.59 4.59 -13.12
CA ASN A 39 13.91 5.19 -12.92
C ASN A 39 14.80 4.32 -12.02
N VAL A 40 14.22 3.71 -10.97
CA VAL A 40 14.95 2.74 -10.11
C VAL A 40 15.39 1.52 -10.92
N LYS A 41 14.50 0.94 -11.73
CA LYS A 41 14.83 -0.19 -12.61
C LYS A 41 15.94 0.12 -13.61
N LYS A 42 15.94 1.33 -14.19
CA LYS A 42 16.99 1.78 -15.12
C LYS A 42 18.39 1.83 -14.46
N LEU A 43 18.49 1.90 -13.14
CA LEU A 43 19.75 1.77 -12.40
C LEU A 43 20.24 0.32 -12.29
N GLY A 44 19.52 -0.66 -12.85
CA GLY A 44 19.83 -2.08 -12.76
C GLY A 44 19.18 -2.80 -11.61
N VAL A 45 18.32 -2.13 -10.81
CA VAL A 45 17.62 -2.74 -9.68
C VAL A 45 16.53 -3.67 -10.19
N LYS A 46 16.52 -4.91 -9.70
CA LYS A 46 15.41 -5.86 -9.90
C LYS A 46 14.31 -5.59 -8.88
N ILE A 47 13.05 -5.66 -9.31
CA ILE A 47 11.91 -5.53 -8.40
C ILE A 47 11.01 -6.74 -8.61
N GLU A 48 10.84 -7.53 -7.56
CA GLU A 48 9.99 -8.72 -7.54
C GLU A 48 8.79 -8.47 -6.63
N THR A 49 7.61 -8.46 -7.21
CA THR A 49 6.34 -8.25 -6.51
C THR A 49 5.70 -9.56 -6.07
N ASN A 50 4.71 -9.49 -5.17
CA ASN A 50 4.02 -10.67 -4.60
C ASN A 50 4.94 -11.58 -3.77
N VAL A 51 6.02 -11.05 -3.22
CA VAL A 51 6.95 -11.80 -2.37
C VAL A 51 6.85 -11.29 -0.93
N VAL A 52 6.25 -12.09 -0.06
CA VAL A 52 6.05 -11.76 1.36
C VAL A 52 7.21 -12.36 2.16
N ILE A 53 8.24 -11.57 2.44
CA ILE A 53 9.37 -12.01 3.26
C ILE A 53 8.89 -12.40 4.67
N GLY A 54 9.33 -13.56 5.13
CA GLY A 54 8.88 -14.22 6.36
C GLY A 54 7.68 -15.17 6.15
N LYS A 55 7.12 -15.24 4.92
CA LYS A 55 6.06 -16.17 4.54
C LYS A 55 6.41 -16.99 3.30
N SER A 56 6.62 -16.34 2.17
CA SER A 56 7.03 -17.01 0.93
C SER A 56 8.53 -17.33 0.89
N MET A 57 9.32 -16.54 1.57
CA MET A 57 10.79 -16.69 1.70
C MET A 57 11.24 -16.07 3.02
N THR A 58 12.18 -16.68 3.70
CA THR A 58 12.75 -16.16 4.95
C THR A 58 14.01 -15.34 4.70
N ILE A 59 14.45 -14.56 5.69
CA ILE A 59 15.72 -13.82 5.60
C ILE A 59 16.90 -14.78 5.54
N ASP A 60 16.86 -15.89 6.27
CA ASP A 60 17.92 -16.90 6.25
C ASP A 60 18.06 -17.52 4.85
N GLN A 61 16.94 -17.84 4.20
CA GLN A 61 16.94 -18.32 2.82
C GLN A 61 17.55 -17.29 1.84
N LEU A 62 17.26 -16.00 2.01
CA LEU A 62 17.87 -14.96 1.19
C LEU A 62 19.40 -14.96 1.32
N LEU A 63 19.92 -15.12 2.53
CA LEU A 63 21.36 -15.07 2.80
C LEU A 63 22.06 -16.39 2.45
N GLU A 64 21.45 -17.54 2.74
CA GLU A 64 22.09 -18.85 2.66
C GLU A 64 21.83 -19.55 1.32
N ASP A 65 20.57 -19.48 0.82
CA ASP A 65 20.16 -20.22 -0.39
C ASP A 65 20.25 -19.36 -1.65
N GLU A 66 19.78 -18.10 -1.57
CA GLU A 66 19.76 -17.17 -2.71
C GLU A 66 21.07 -16.39 -2.88
N GLY A 67 21.96 -16.43 -1.87
CA GLY A 67 23.30 -15.88 -1.95
C GLY A 67 23.39 -14.36 -1.86
N PHE A 68 22.43 -13.70 -1.21
CA PHE A 68 22.55 -12.27 -0.93
C PHE A 68 23.56 -12.01 0.19
N ASP A 69 24.46 -11.04 0.00
CA ASP A 69 25.44 -10.65 0.99
C ASP A 69 24.84 -9.87 2.16
N ALA A 70 23.74 -9.14 1.94
CA ALA A 70 23.08 -8.33 2.96
C ALA A 70 21.62 -8.12 2.65
N VAL A 71 20.80 -7.92 3.68
CA VAL A 71 19.38 -7.60 3.60
C VAL A 71 19.09 -6.27 4.31
N PHE A 72 18.47 -5.33 3.59
CA PHE A 72 17.94 -4.10 4.17
C PHE A 72 16.43 -4.25 4.40
N ILE A 73 15.98 -4.05 5.64
CA ILE A 73 14.56 -4.14 5.99
C ILE A 73 13.93 -2.75 5.94
N GLY A 74 13.08 -2.52 4.93
CA GLY A 74 12.36 -1.28 4.71
C GLY A 74 10.87 -1.51 4.49
N SER A 75 10.24 -2.36 5.31
CA SER A 75 8.86 -2.85 5.16
C SER A 75 7.77 -1.79 5.38
N GLY A 76 8.12 -0.60 5.87
CA GLY A 76 7.17 0.47 6.15
C GLY A 76 6.28 0.20 7.38
N ALA A 77 5.22 1.00 7.52
CA ALA A 77 4.28 0.94 8.63
C ALA A 77 2.84 0.73 8.11
N GLY A 78 2.65 -0.28 7.27
CA GLY A 78 1.35 -0.59 6.65
C GLY A 78 0.32 -1.21 7.61
N LEU A 79 0.75 -1.75 8.74
CA LEU A 79 -0.16 -2.34 9.72
C LEU A 79 -1.00 -1.25 10.41
N PRO A 80 -2.34 -1.32 10.34
CA PRO A 80 -3.19 -0.33 10.98
C PRO A 80 -3.10 -0.39 12.50
N ARG A 81 -3.24 0.77 13.14
CA ARG A 81 -3.39 0.87 14.59
C ARG A 81 -4.86 1.02 14.93
N PHE A 82 -5.35 0.11 15.75
CA PHE A 82 -6.70 0.15 16.29
C PHE A 82 -6.73 0.90 17.62
N MET A 83 -7.90 1.45 17.97
CA MET A 83 -8.08 2.24 19.20
C MET A 83 -8.28 1.36 20.44
N GLY A 84 -8.70 0.10 20.27
CA GLY A 84 -8.97 -0.83 21.36
C GLY A 84 -10.26 -0.50 22.13
N ILE A 85 -11.25 0.06 21.46
CA ILE A 85 -12.54 0.46 22.07
C ILE A 85 -13.67 -0.51 21.70
N PRO A 86 -14.72 -0.62 22.52
CA PRO A 86 -15.89 -1.44 22.19
C PRO A 86 -16.53 -1.02 20.86
N GLY A 87 -16.88 -2.02 20.04
CA GLY A 87 -17.51 -1.80 18.73
C GLY A 87 -16.56 -1.52 17.58
N GLU A 88 -15.26 -1.45 17.80
CA GLU A 88 -14.26 -1.19 16.75
C GLU A 88 -14.22 -2.28 15.66
N ASN A 89 -14.60 -3.52 16.01
CA ASN A 89 -14.70 -4.65 15.09
C ASN A 89 -16.13 -4.89 14.55
N ALA A 90 -17.04 -3.94 14.74
CA ALA A 90 -18.38 -4.00 14.18
C ALA A 90 -18.35 -3.81 12.65
N ASN A 91 -19.41 -4.27 11.98
CA ASN A 91 -19.61 -3.99 10.55
C ASN A 91 -19.60 -2.47 10.30
N GLU A 92 -19.07 -2.09 9.13
CA GLU A 92 -18.95 -0.69 8.69
C GLU A 92 -17.90 0.14 9.45
N VAL A 93 -17.10 -0.49 10.32
CA VAL A 93 -15.91 0.11 10.92
C VAL A 93 -14.69 -0.40 10.16
N PHE A 94 -13.93 0.54 9.61
CA PHE A 94 -12.75 0.25 8.78
C PHE A 94 -11.52 0.95 9.31
N SER A 95 -10.38 0.32 9.20
CA SER A 95 -9.13 1.09 9.27
C SER A 95 -9.00 1.96 8.01
N ALA A 96 -8.40 3.14 8.16
CA ALA A 96 -8.14 4.01 7.01
C ALA A 96 -7.27 3.31 5.96
N ASN A 97 -6.30 2.49 6.39
CA ASN A 97 -5.46 1.72 5.47
C ASN A 97 -6.27 0.75 4.61
N GLU A 98 -7.22 0.02 5.20
CA GLU A 98 -8.10 -0.88 4.45
C GLU A 98 -8.93 -0.12 3.42
N TYR A 99 -9.59 0.94 3.85
CA TYR A 99 -10.44 1.74 2.98
C TYR A 99 -9.68 2.38 1.82
N LEU A 100 -8.51 2.95 2.12
CA LEU A 100 -7.65 3.56 1.12
C LEU A 100 -7.01 2.54 0.19
N THR A 101 -6.60 1.37 0.69
CA THR A 101 -6.06 0.30 -0.15
C THR A 101 -7.09 -0.18 -1.17
N ARG A 102 -8.35 -0.39 -0.76
CA ARG A 102 -9.44 -0.76 -1.67
C ARG A 102 -9.65 0.30 -2.74
N SER A 103 -9.65 1.56 -2.36
CA SER A 103 -9.84 2.66 -3.30
C SER A 103 -8.64 2.83 -4.24
N ASN A 104 -7.43 2.87 -3.71
CA ASN A 104 -6.24 3.25 -4.48
C ASN A 104 -5.59 2.07 -5.21
N LEU A 105 -5.04 1.11 -4.48
CA LEU A 105 -4.33 -0.04 -5.07
C LEU A 105 -5.29 -0.96 -5.83
N MET A 106 -6.46 -1.26 -5.23
CA MET A 106 -7.47 -2.13 -5.82
C MET A 106 -8.47 -1.38 -6.70
N LYS A 107 -8.26 -0.07 -6.90
CA LYS A 107 -8.95 0.79 -7.89
C LYS A 107 -10.48 0.77 -7.81
N ALA A 108 -11.04 0.62 -6.59
CA ALA A 108 -12.48 0.51 -6.36
C ALA A 108 -13.31 1.77 -6.77
N PHE A 109 -12.65 2.87 -7.10
CA PHE A 109 -13.29 4.07 -7.63
C PHE A 109 -13.55 4.01 -9.14
N LYS A 110 -13.05 2.99 -9.83
CA LYS A 110 -13.19 2.79 -11.27
C LYS A 110 -14.24 1.74 -11.55
N ASP A 111 -15.11 2.01 -12.51
CA ASP A 111 -16.23 1.12 -12.85
C ASP A 111 -15.78 -0.19 -13.52
N GLU A 112 -14.60 -0.22 -14.13
CA GLU A 112 -14.03 -1.41 -14.74
C GLU A 112 -13.40 -2.42 -13.75
N TYR A 113 -13.41 -2.11 -12.44
CA TYR A 113 -12.86 -2.98 -11.39
C TYR A 113 -13.96 -3.45 -10.43
N ASP A 114 -14.06 -4.75 -10.23
CA ASP A 114 -15.05 -5.39 -9.34
C ASP A 114 -14.68 -5.30 -7.85
N THR A 115 -13.76 -4.43 -7.47
CA THR A 115 -13.35 -4.26 -6.08
C THR A 115 -14.48 -3.69 -5.24
N PRO A 116 -14.99 -4.42 -4.23
CA PRO A 116 -16.06 -3.91 -3.39
C PRO A 116 -15.56 -2.78 -2.50
N ILE A 117 -16.28 -1.65 -2.51
CA ILE A 117 -16.07 -0.54 -1.59
C ILE A 117 -17.41 -0.06 -1.03
N ALA A 118 -17.46 0.12 0.28
CA ALA A 118 -18.64 0.64 0.93
C ALA A 118 -18.82 2.13 0.60
N ARG A 119 -20.01 2.49 0.14
CA ARG A 119 -20.40 3.88 -0.14
C ARG A 119 -21.51 4.28 0.83
N PHE A 120 -21.21 5.20 1.71
CA PHE A 120 -22.12 5.64 2.76
C PHE A 120 -22.52 7.10 2.57
N LYS A 121 -23.72 7.46 2.99
CA LYS A 121 -24.20 8.86 2.96
C LYS A 121 -23.53 9.73 4.04
N LYS A 122 -23.18 9.12 5.17
CA LYS A 122 -22.52 9.78 6.30
C LYS A 122 -21.37 8.92 6.77
N VAL A 123 -20.22 9.51 6.95
CA VAL A 123 -18.99 8.84 7.40
C VAL A 123 -18.37 9.66 8.52
N ALA A 124 -18.02 9.00 9.61
CA ALA A 124 -17.22 9.59 10.68
C ALA A 124 -15.75 9.16 10.49
N ILE A 125 -14.84 10.10 10.54
CA ILE A 125 -13.41 9.85 10.47
C ILE A 125 -12.77 10.22 11.80
N VAL A 126 -12.06 9.29 12.39
CA VAL A 126 -11.32 9.51 13.64
C VAL A 126 -9.85 9.75 13.33
N GLY A 127 -9.37 10.94 13.61
CA GLY A 127 -7.97 11.36 13.37
C GLY A 127 -7.89 12.69 12.61
N GLY A 128 -6.70 13.31 12.66
CA GLY A 128 -6.41 14.61 12.03
C GLY A 128 -5.15 14.60 11.16
N GLY A 129 -4.49 13.45 11.01
CA GLY A 129 -3.30 13.33 10.17
C GLY A 129 -3.63 13.15 8.69
N ASN A 130 -2.59 13.11 7.85
CA ASN A 130 -2.72 12.98 6.40
C ASN A 130 -3.59 11.79 5.97
N VAL A 131 -3.45 10.65 6.63
CA VAL A 131 -4.21 9.43 6.32
C VAL A 131 -5.71 9.64 6.57
N ALA A 132 -6.07 10.28 7.69
CA ALA A 132 -7.47 10.60 8.01
C ALA A 132 -8.05 11.60 7.00
N MET A 133 -7.29 12.61 6.61
CA MET A 133 -7.71 13.58 5.58
C MET A 133 -7.90 12.92 4.22
N ASP A 134 -7.03 11.99 3.85
CA ASP A 134 -7.15 11.25 2.60
C ASP A 134 -8.37 10.31 2.61
N ALA A 135 -8.63 9.63 3.73
CA ALA A 135 -9.82 8.81 3.90
C ALA A 135 -11.10 9.65 3.81
N ALA A 136 -11.16 10.81 4.49
CA ALA A 136 -12.29 11.73 4.43
C ALA A 136 -12.55 12.23 3.00
N ARG A 137 -11.52 12.68 2.31
CA ARG A 137 -11.62 13.19 0.93
C ARG A 137 -12.00 12.09 -0.07
N THR A 138 -11.54 10.85 0.18
CA THR A 138 -11.93 9.68 -0.62
C THR A 138 -13.39 9.34 -0.39
N ALA A 139 -13.86 9.28 0.86
CA ALA A 139 -15.26 9.03 1.19
C ALA A 139 -16.19 10.07 0.58
N LEU A 140 -15.83 11.36 0.66
CA LEU A 140 -16.59 12.44 0.03
C LEU A 140 -16.70 12.24 -1.48
N ARG A 141 -15.64 11.87 -2.17
CA ARG A 141 -15.66 11.60 -3.63
C ARG A 141 -16.44 10.36 -4.01
N LEU A 142 -16.59 9.41 -3.10
CA LEU A 142 -17.40 8.20 -3.28
C LEU A 142 -18.87 8.41 -2.90
N GLY A 143 -19.27 9.64 -2.53
CA GLY A 143 -20.66 10.04 -2.36
C GLY A 143 -21.13 10.25 -0.91
N ALA A 144 -20.21 10.31 0.05
CA ALA A 144 -20.55 10.65 1.43
C ALA A 144 -20.92 12.14 1.58
#